data_95bb0ad43bec35405524eb931193abee
#
_entry.id   95bb0ad43bec35405524eb931193abee
#
_cell.length_a   1.000
_cell.length_b   1.000
_cell.length_c   1.000
_cell.angle_alpha   90.00
_cell.angle_beta   90.00
_cell.angle_gamma   90.00
#
_symmetry.space_group_name_H-M   'P 1'
#
loop_
_entity.id
_entity.type
_entity.pdbx_description
1 polymer ?
#
loop_
_entity_poly.entity_id
_entity_poly.type
_entity_poly.pdbx_seq_one_letter_code
_entity_poly.pdbx_strand_id
1 'polypeptide(L)'
;MFKRFLLITGAVVCTLASATAQEFLPYGVEREMPAFLDDIKKELTYPMAWGNSDIKDFKEWRDSARQVLKDAMLAPPPAPESFDPELISEEKRDGYTAKKIRINISKYTRADVLMLVPDGDGPHPGIVLLHDHGGHFFIGKEKMIKPFDVDSAVVQDADMWVDQCYGGQYVGDYLAQKGYAVISADAIFWGDRGRKEGVNKTK
;
A
#
# COMPACT_ATOMS: atom_id res chain seq x y z
N MET A 1 -82.71 -18.71 -35.74
CA MET A 1 -82.49 -17.98 -34.48
C MET A 1 -80.99 -18.18 -34.11
N PHE A 2 -80.12 -17.32 -34.63
CA PHE A 2 -78.68 -17.42 -34.42
C PHE A 2 -78.22 -16.43 -33.36
N LYS A 3 -77.74 -16.96 -32.24
CA LYS A 3 -77.07 -16.13 -31.21
C LYS A 3 -75.63 -15.92 -31.57
N ARG A 4 -75.30 -14.68 -31.84
CA ARG A 4 -73.84 -14.24 -32.04
C ARG A 4 -73.21 -14.14 -30.68
N PHE A 5 -72.12 -14.94 -30.45
CA PHE A 5 -71.21 -14.79 -29.33
C PHE A 5 -70.15 -13.75 -29.72
N LEU A 6 -70.07 -12.69 -28.95
CA LEU A 6 -69.05 -11.66 -29.10
C LEU A 6 -67.85 -12.06 -28.23
N LEU A 7 -66.77 -12.47 -28.83
CA LEU A 7 -65.49 -12.71 -28.17
C LEU A 7 -64.79 -11.36 -28.00
N ILE A 8 -64.65 -10.91 -26.73
CA ILE A 8 -63.81 -9.78 -26.37
C ILE A 8 -62.46 -10.37 -26.04
N THR A 9 -61.49 -10.21 -26.98
CA THR A 9 -60.06 -10.48 -26.74
C THR A 9 -59.47 -9.26 -26.04
N GLY A 10 -59.36 -9.36 -24.73
CA GLY A 10 -58.59 -8.39 -23.95
C GLY A 10 -57.09 -8.60 -24.16
N ALA A 11 -56.43 -7.66 -24.86
CA ALA A 11 -54.99 -7.64 -24.96
C ALA A 11 -54.42 -7.14 -23.63
N VAL A 12 -53.82 -8.05 -22.86
CA VAL A 12 -53.01 -7.70 -21.70
C VAL A 12 -51.67 -7.17 -22.21
N VAL A 13 -51.50 -5.86 -22.20
CA VAL A 13 -50.21 -5.22 -22.45
C VAL A 13 -49.38 -5.40 -21.18
N CYS A 14 -48.54 -6.44 -21.14
CA CYS A 14 -47.48 -6.54 -20.16
C CYS A 14 -46.44 -5.47 -20.47
N THR A 15 -46.46 -4.34 -19.79
CA THR A 15 -45.32 -3.45 -19.73
C THR A 15 -44.20 -4.16 -18.97
N LEU A 16 -43.27 -4.74 -19.70
CA LEU A 16 -42.00 -5.15 -19.14
C LEU A 16 -41.28 -3.89 -18.68
N ALA A 17 -41.39 -3.55 -17.42
CA ALA A 17 -40.45 -2.65 -16.78
C ALA A 17 -39.07 -3.33 -16.88
N SER A 18 -38.23 -2.84 -17.78
CA SER A 18 -36.84 -3.21 -17.82
C SER A 18 -36.22 -2.75 -16.49
N ALA A 19 -36.19 -3.64 -15.51
CA ALA A 19 -35.32 -3.46 -14.38
C ALA A 19 -33.90 -3.41 -14.94
N THR A 20 -33.32 -2.23 -15.01
CA THR A 20 -31.89 -2.09 -15.26
C THR A 20 -31.20 -2.85 -14.16
N ALA A 21 -30.55 -3.96 -14.52
CA ALA A 21 -29.76 -4.73 -13.57
C ALA A 21 -28.74 -3.77 -12.95
N GLN A 22 -28.81 -3.60 -11.65
CA GLN A 22 -27.84 -2.81 -10.91
C GLN A 22 -26.49 -3.49 -11.09
N GLU A 23 -25.53 -2.77 -11.64
CA GLU A 23 -24.20 -3.29 -11.92
C GLU A 23 -23.44 -3.37 -10.59
N PHE A 24 -23.34 -4.56 -10.03
CA PHE A 24 -22.58 -4.79 -8.80
C PHE A 24 -21.07 -4.73 -9.10
N LEU A 25 -20.34 -4.08 -8.22
CA LEU A 25 -18.89 -4.17 -8.23
C LEU A 25 -18.46 -5.62 -7.96
N PRO A 26 -17.34 -6.08 -8.55
CA PRO A 26 -16.89 -7.47 -8.44
C PRO A 26 -16.70 -7.99 -7.01
N TYR A 27 -16.71 -7.11 -6.03
CA TYR A 27 -16.60 -7.44 -4.60
C TYR A 27 -17.93 -7.43 -3.84
N GLY A 28 -19.05 -7.41 -4.53
CA GLY A 28 -20.38 -7.39 -3.91
C GLY A 28 -20.73 -6.11 -3.16
N VAL A 29 -19.97 -5.04 -3.36
CA VAL A 29 -20.27 -3.71 -2.80
C VAL A 29 -21.18 -2.98 -3.78
N GLU A 30 -22.37 -2.64 -3.35
CA GLU A 30 -23.27 -1.80 -4.12
C GLU A 30 -22.61 -0.43 -4.37
N ARG A 31 -22.77 0.10 -5.59
CA ARG A 31 -22.22 1.41 -5.96
C ARG A 31 -22.92 2.59 -5.31
N GLU A 32 -23.84 2.35 -4.40
CA GLU A 32 -24.55 3.42 -3.73
C GLU A 32 -23.66 4.12 -2.70
N MET A 33 -22.83 5.00 -3.22
CA MET A 33 -22.29 6.07 -2.38
C MET A 33 -23.47 6.92 -1.93
N PRO A 34 -23.51 7.37 -0.67
CA PRO A 34 -24.53 8.31 -0.21
C PRO A 34 -24.62 9.50 -1.19
N ALA A 35 -25.86 9.86 -1.58
CA ALA A 35 -26.10 10.88 -2.61
C ALA A 35 -25.38 12.22 -2.34
N PHE A 36 -25.20 12.58 -1.06
CA PHE A 36 -24.50 13.82 -0.71
C PHE A 36 -23.02 13.82 -1.15
N LEU A 37 -22.37 12.65 -1.29
CA LEU A 37 -21.00 12.57 -1.77
C LEU A 37 -20.89 12.94 -3.26
N ASP A 38 -21.93 12.64 -4.05
CA ASP A 38 -21.98 13.07 -5.44
C ASP A 38 -22.16 14.58 -5.56
N ASP A 39 -22.90 15.17 -4.65
CA ASP A 39 -23.05 16.64 -4.59
C ASP A 39 -21.72 17.30 -4.18
N ILE A 40 -21.04 16.78 -3.14
CA ILE A 40 -19.70 17.25 -2.77
C ILE A 40 -18.72 17.14 -3.95
N LYS A 41 -18.74 16.04 -4.72
CA LYS A 41 -17.86 15.88 -5.89
C LYS A 41 -18.08 16.95 -6.94
N LYS A 42 -19.31 17.39 -7.16
CA LYS A 42 -19.64 18.46 -8.12
C LYS A 42 -19.05 19.82 -7.71
N GLU A 43 -18.87 20.03 -6.42
CA GLU A 43 -18.31 21.27 -5.86
C GLU A 43 -16.76 21.29 -5.85
N LEU A 44 -16.10 20.13 -6.07
CA LEU A 44 -14.65 20.02 -6.08
C LEU A 44 -14.07 20.70 -7.33
N THR A 45 -13.25 21.72 -7.13
CA THR A 45 -12.64 22.51 -8.20
C THR A 45 -11.19 22.15 -8.49
N TYR A 46 -10.54 21.43 -7.57
CA TYR A 46 -9.13 21.02 -7.67
C TYR A 46 -8.18 22.17 -8.09
N PRO A 47 -8.14 23.30 -7.36
CA PRO A 47 -7.41 24.49 -7.76
C PRO A 47 -5.91 24.28 -7.89
N MET A 48 -5.36 23.28 -7.20
CA MET A 48 -3.93 22.93 -7.27
C MET A 48 -3.61 21.88 -8.35
N ALA A 49 -4.60 21.40 -9.12
CA ALA A 49 -4.28 20.59 -10.30
C ALA A 49 -3.56 21.45 -11.33
N TRP A 50 -2.49 20.94 -11.95
CA TRP A 50 -1.69 21.70 -12.92
C TRP A 50 -2.53 22.40 -14.01
N GLY A 51 -3.54 21.71 -14.54
CA GLY A 51 -4.43 22.26 -15.56
C GLY A 51 -5.38 23.37 -15.08
N ASN A 52 -5.65 23.45 -13.77
CA ASN A 52 -6.59 24.40 -13.17
C ASN A 52 -5.87 25.58 -12.49
N SER A 53 -4.58 25.43 -12.22
CA SER A 53 -3.80 26.45 -11.52
C SER A 53 -3.53 27.67 -12.40
N ASP A 54 -3.54 28.86 -11.79
CA ASP A 54 -3.11 30.09 -12.41
C ASP A 54 -1.59 30.20 -12.56
N ILE A 55 -0.83 29.40 -11.83
CA ILE A 55 0.64 29.37 -11.89
C ILE A 55 1.05 28.69 -13.18
N LYS A 56 1.77 29.39 -14.05
CA LYS A 56 2.16 28.91 -15.38
C LYS A 56 3.57 28.32 -15.43
N ASP A 57 4.44 28.65 -14.48
CA ASP A 57 5.75 28.01 -14.33
C ASP A 57 5.62 26.68 -13.57
N PHE A 58 6.08 25.59 -14.19
CA PHE A 58 5.93 24.26 -13.61
C PHE A 58 6.69 24.11 -12.27
N LYS A 59 7.85 24.72 -12.15
CA LYS A 59 8.65 24.62 -10.92
C LYS A 59 7.96 25.36 -9.78
N GLU A 60 7.47 26.57 -10.04
CA GLU A 60 6.73 27.36 -9.06
C GLU A 60 5.43 26.65 -8.64
N TRP A 61 4.66 26.14 -9.61
CA TRP A 61 3.47 25.35 -9.33
C TRP A 61 3.78 24.11 -8.46
N ARG A 62 4.81 23.35 -8.86
CA ARG A 62 5.20 22.14 -8.13
C ARG A 62 5.58 22.46 -6.67
N ASP A 63 6.32 23.52 -6.45
CA ASP A 63 6.78 23.89 -5.12
C ASP A 63 5.58 24.38 -4.28
N SER A 64 4.64 25.15 -4.87
CA SER A 64 3.38 25.57 -4.23
C SER A 64 2.46 24.38 -3.93
N ALA A 65 2.25 23.48 -4.87
CA ALA A 65 1.43 22.28 -4.67
C ALA A 65 2.00 21.35 -3.59
N ARG A 66 3.33 21.20 -3.54
CA ARG A 66 3.99 20.45 -2.47
C ARG A 66 3.80 21.10 -1.10
N GLN A 67 3.79 22.42 -1.02
CA GLN A 67 3.55 23.12 0.24
C GLN A 67 2.11 22.90 0.72
N VAL A 68 1.11 23.05 -0.15
CA VAL A 68 -0.29 22.77 0.16
C VAL A 68 -0.48 21.33 0.64
N LEU A 69 0.18 20.37 -0.03
CA LEU A 69 0.14 18.97 0.40
C LEU A 69 0.75 18.77 1.81
N LYS A 70 1.90 19.39 2.08
CA LYS A 70 2.54 19.32 3.40
C LYS A 70 1.68 19.93 4.49
N ASP A 71 1.01 21.06 4.21
CA ASP A 71 0.14 21.74 5.16
C ASP A 71 -1.14 20.94 5.45
N ALA A 72 -1.62 20.17 4.45
CA ALA A 72 -2.77 19.26 4.61
C ALA A 72 -2.41 17.94 5.31
N MET A 73 -1.15 17.56 5.33
CA MET A 73 -0.67 16.36 6.03
C MET A 73 -0.32 16.71 7.47
N LEU A 74 -0.48 15.75 8.37
CA LEU A 74 0.07 15.90 9.73
C LEU A 74 1.60 15.97 9.64
N ALA A 75 2.19 16.85 10.44
CA ALA A 75 3.64 16.94 10.54
C ALA A 75 4.21 15.58 10.99
N PRO A 76 5.25 15.07 10.32
CA PRO A 76 5.91 13.86 10.77
C PRO A 76 6.55 14.09 12.14
N PRO A 77 6.75 13.03 12.93
CA PRO A 77 7.55 13.14 14.15
C PRO A 77 8.92 13.77 13.86
N PRO A 78 9.47 14.56 14.78
CA PRO A 78 10.79 15.15 14.60
C PRO A 78 11.84 14.07 14.28
N ALA A 79 12.75 14.39 13.39
CA ALA A 79 13.87 13.51 13.06
C ALA A 79 14.72 13.20 14.32
N PRO A 80 15.36 12.04 14.38
CA PRO A 80 16.31 11.76 15.45
C PRO A 80 17.58 12.61 15.26
N GLU A 81 18.28 12.90 16.35
CA GLU A 81 19.60 13.57 16.29
C GLU A 81 20.66 12.67 15.63
N SER A 82 20.54 11.37 15.84
CA SER A 82 21.38 10.33 15.22
C SER A 82 20.56 9.08 14.98
N PHE A 83 20.86 8.36 13.93
CA PHE A 83 20.25 7.04 13.68
C PHE A 83 20.70 5.98 14.70
N ASP A 84 21.87 6.15 15.32
CA ASP A 84 22.40 5.29 16.38
C ASP A 84 22.20 3.78 16.08
N PRO A 85 22.83 3.24 15.02
CA PRO A 85 22.61 1.89 14.57
C PRO A 85 23.20 0.86 15.53
N GLU A 86 22.41 -0.15 15.85
CA GLU A 86 22.77 -1.30 16.65
C GLU A 86 22.59 -2.57 15.79
N LEU A 87 23.68 -3.31 15.56
CA LEU A 87 23.59 -4.60 14.87
C LEU A 87 22.98 -5.64 15.80
N ILE A 88 21.85 -6.23 15.38
CA ILE A 88 21.18 -7.31 16.12
C ILE A 88 21.71 -8.66 15.63
N SER A 89 21.66 -8.90 14.31
CA SER A 89 22.17 -10.12 13.69
C SER A 89 22.53 -9.87 12.24
N GLU A 90 23.34 -10.77 11.68
CA GLU A 90 23.72 -10.74 10.27
C GLU A 90 23.82 -12.15 9.68
N GLU A 91 23.58 -12.25 8.39
CA GLU A 91 23.66 -13.48 7.62
C GLU A 91 24.36 -13.21 6.28
N LYS A 92 25.39 -13.99 5.97
CA LYS A 92 26.04 -13.94 4.67
C LYS A 92 25.19 -14.64 3.63
N ARG A 93 24.95 -13.97 2.51
CA ARG A 93 24.22 -14.46 1.34
C ARG A 93 25.10 -14.38 0.08
N ASP A 94 24.58 -14.89 -1.02
CA ASP A 94 25.30 -14.88 -2.30
C ASP A 94 25.39 -13.46 -2.85
N GLY A 95 26.61 -12.88 -2.79
CA GLY A 95 26.93 -11.56 -3.28
C GLY A 95 26.61 -10.39 -2.34
N TYR A 96 26.08 -10.63 -1.13
CA TYR A 96 25.78 -9.57 -0.15
C TYR A 96 25.68 -10.11 1.27
N THR A 97 25.61 -9.21 2.25
CA THR A 97 25.33 -9.52 3.65
C THR A 97 24.00 -8.91 4.06
N ALA A 98 23.09 -9.74 4.57
CA ALA A 98 21.85 -9.30 5.17
C ALA A 98 22.11 -8.97 6.66
N LYS A 99 21.60 -7.81 7.10
CA LYS A 99 21.76 -7.32 8.48
C LYS A 99 20.40 -6.94 9.04
N LYS A 100 20.13 -7.36 10.26
CA LYS A 100 19.04 -6.87 11.09
C LYS A 100 19.65 -5.85 12.05
N ILE A 101 19.23 -4.61 11.92
CA ILE A 101 19.75 -3.50 12.71
C ILE A 101 18.60 -2.76 13.38
N ARG A 102 18.86 -2.20 14.56
CA ARG A 102 17.93 -1.31 15.25
C ARG A 102 18.42 0.12 15.12
N ILE A 103 17.55 1.02 14.66
CA ILE A 103 17.89 2.42 14.46
C ILE A 103 16.83 3.34 15.06
N ASN A 104 17.22 4.57 15.38
CA ASN A 104 16.29 5.64 15.66
C ASN A 104 15.66 6.10 14.34
N ILE A 105 14.34 6.00 14.21
CA ILE A 105 13.60 6.48 13.01
C ILE A 105 12.91 7.82 13.27
N SER A 106 12.78 8.21 14.52
CA SER A 106 12.32 9.54 14.95
C SER A 106 12.90 9.83 16.33
N LYS A 107 12.73 11.07 16.79
CA LYS A 107 13.08 11.47 18.18
C LYS A 107 12.47 10.52 19.24
N TYR A 108 11.35 9.87 18.94
CA TYR A 108 10.56 9.13 19.94
C TYR A 108 10.58 7.62 19.75
N THR A 109 11.06 7.12 18.62
CA THR A 109 10.93 5.69 18.29
C THR A 109 12.17 5.11 17.64
N ARG A 110 12.53 3.91 18.08
CA ARG A 110 13.46 3.02 17.38
C ARG A 110 12.67 1.96 16.63
N ALA A 111 13.24 1.42 15.57
CA ALA A 111 12.67 0.30 14.83
C ALA A 111 13.76 -0.67 14.38
N ASP A 112 13.38 -1.94 14.33
CA ASP A 112 14.20 -2.96 13.70
C ASP A 112 13.98 -2.87 12.18
N VAL A 113 15.07 -2.81 11.44
CA VAL A 113 15.08 -2.72 9.99
C VAL A 113 15.93 -3.83 9.39
N LEU A 114 15.59 -4.28 8.20
CA LEU A 114 16.42 -5.17 7.41
C LEU A 114 17.24 -4.34 6.44
N MET A 115 18.54 -4.61 6.40
CA MET A 115 19.49 -3.93 5.53
C MET A 115 20.30 -4.96 4.76
N LEU A 116 20.45 -4.79 3.47
CA LEU A 116 21.29 -5.62 2.62
C LEU A 116 22.47 -4.79 2.12
N VAL A 117 23.66 -5.30 2.29
CA VAL A 117 24.90 -4.62 1.88
C VAL A 117 25.61 -5.52 0.87
N PRO A 118 25.76 -5.07 -0.40
CA PRO A 118 26.51 -5.82 -1.40
C PRO A 118 27.96 -6.06 -0.99
N ASP A 119 28.54 -7.12 -1.53
CA ASP A 119 29.96 -7.39 -1.35
C ASP A 119 30.82 -6.40 -2.16
N GLY A 120 32.07 -6.27 -1.77
CA GLY A 120 33.05 -5.38 -2.40
C GLY A 120 33.12 -4.00 -1.77
N ASP A 121 34.01 -3.19 -2.33
CA ASP A 121 34.31 -1.85 -1.82
C ASP A 121 33.19 -0.88 -2.24
N GLY A 122 32.67 -0.10 -1.26
CA GLY A 122 31.68 0.95 -1.52
C GLY A 122 32.29 2.24 -2.09
N PRO A 123 31.47 3.25 -2.28
CA PRO A 123 30.07 3.34 -1.89
C PRO A 123 29.13 2.63 -2.85
N HIS A 124 28.10 1.97 -2.32
CA HIS A 124 27.00 1.36 -3.09
C HIS A 124 25.83 2.35 -3.21
N PRO A 125 25.12 2.40 -4.35
CA PRO A 125 23.89 3.17 -4.44
C PRO A 125 22.85 2.61 -3.47
N GLY A 126 22.21 3.51 -2.69
CA GLY A 126 21.25 3.14 -1.64
C GLY A 126 19.79 3.18 -2.11
N ILE A 127 19.01 2.19 -1.70
CA ILE A 127 17.57 2.12 -1.95
C ILE A 127 16.83 1.91 -0.63
N VAL A 128 15.80 2.73 -0.39
CA VAL A 128 14.82 2.51 0.68
C VAL A 128 13.59 1.85 0.06
N LEU A 129 13.24 0.67 0.54
CA LEU A 129 12.05 -0.06 0.11
C LEU A 129 10.91 0.18 1.09
N LEU A 130 9.75 0.51 0.56
CA LEU A 130 8.49 0.60 1.28
C LEU A 130 7.62 -0.61 0.89
N HIS A 131 7.17 -1.36 1.88
CA HIS A 131 6.29 -2.50 1.62
C HIS A 131 4.86 -2.04 1.27
N ASP A 132 4.11 -2.92 0.62
CA ASP A 132 2.70 -2.70 0.29
C ASP A 132 1.79 -2.74 1.53
N HIS A 133 0.57 -2.22 1.37
CA HIS A 133 -0.47 -2.33 2.39
C HIS A 133 -0.99 -3.77 2.48
N GLY A 134 -1.51 -4.31 1.38
CA GLY A 134 -2.01 -5.67 1.18
C GLY A 134 -3.07 -6.16 2.17
N GLY A 135 -3.48 -5.36 3.16
CA GLY A 135 -4.32 -5.82 4.26
C GLY A 135 -3.66 -6.85 5.19
N HIS A 136 -2.39 -7.15 4.99
CA HIS A 136 -1.64 -8.18 5.67
C HIS A 136 -0.64 -7.56 6.65
N PHE A 137 -1.04 -7.49 7.93
CA PHE A 137 -0.32 -6.73 8.97
C PHE A 137 0.72 -7.55 9.74
N PHE A 138 0.71 -8.88 9.58
CA PHE A 138 1.62 -9.77 10.29
C PHE A 138 3.09 -9.55 9.92
N ILE A 139 3.35 -9.23 8.65
CA ILE A 139 4.66 -8.91 8.10
C ILE A 139 4.65 -7.54 7.42
N GLY A 140 5.78 -6.87 7.40
CA GLY A 140 5.98 -5.59 6.73
C GLY A 140 7.24 -5.59 5.88
N LYS A 141 8.39 -5.27 6.44
CA LYS A 141 9.70 -5.29 5.78
C LYS A 141 10.06 -6.67 5.21
N GLU A 142 9.51 -7.74 5.77
CA GLU A 142 9.69 -9.12 5.32
C GLU A 142 9.00 -9.38 3.96
N LYS A 143 8.12 -8.53 3.50
CA LYS A 143 7.57 -8.56 2.14
C LYS A 143 8.61 -8.13 1.09
N MET A 144 9.56 -7.30 1.49
CA MET A 144 10.56 -6.71 0.61
C MET A 144 11.91 -7.41 0.64
N ILE A 145 12.31 -7.91 1.81
CA ILE A 145 13.61 -8.53 2.06
C ILE A 145 13.36 -9.88 2.72
N LYS A 146 14.00 -10.93 2.21
CA LYS A 146 13.87 -12.27 2.78
C LYS A 146 14.24 -12.25 4.26
N PRO A 147 13.32 -12.64 5.16
CA PRO A 147 13.57 -12.64 6.59
C PRO A 147 14.59 -13.71 7.01
N PHE A 148 15.31 -13.43 8.09
CA PHE A 148 16.22 -14.35 8.77
C PHE A 148 16.24 -14.01 10.25
N ASP A 149 16.69 -14.94 11.07
CA ASP A 149 16.73 -14.81 12.53
C ASP A 149 15.37 -14.35 13.10
N VAL A 150 14.31 -15.01 12.64
CA VAL A 150 12.92 -14.79 13.04
C VAL A 150 12.19 -16.13 13.18
N ASP A 151 11.00 -16.11 13.78
CA ASP A 151 10.13 -17.27 13.84
C ASP A 151 9.83 -17.84 12.45
N SER A 152 9.80 -19.17 12.35
CA SER A 152 9.50 -19.88 11.09
C SER A 152 8.14 -19.49 10.49
N ALA A 153 7.17 -19.09 11.30
CA ALA A 153 5.88 -18.60 10.85
C ALA A 153 6.01 -17.28 10.05
N VAL A 154 6.94 -16.41 10.43
CA VAL A 154 7.23 -15.17 9.69
C VAL A 154 7.84 -15.49 8.32
N VAL A 155 8.77 -16.46 8.28
CA VAL A 155 9.40 -16.89 7.01
C VAL A 155 8.35 -17.48 6.06
N GLN A 156 7.51 -18.40 6.56
CA GLN A 156 6.46 -19.04 5.77
C GLN A 156 5.45 -18.01 5.21
N ASP A 157 5.08 -17.07 6.04
CA ASP A 157 4.12 -16.02 5.67
C ASP A 157 4.72 -15.06 4.63
N ALA A 158 5.99 -14.70 4.78
CA ALA A 158 6.72 -13.88 3.82
C ALA A 158 6.89 -14.58 2.47
N ASP A 159 7.30 -15.86 2.46
CA ASP A 159 7.43 -16.65 1.25
C ASP A 159 6.09 -16.76 0.51
N MET A 160 5.00 -17.06 1.23
CA MET A 160 3.64 -17.10 0.66
C MET A 160 3.25 -15.75 0.04
N TRP A 161 3.51 -14.64 0.73
CA TRP A 161 3.17 -13.31 0.23
C TRP A 161 3.97 -12.95 -1.02
N VAL A 162 5.25 -13.25 -1.02
CA VAL A 162 6.14 -12.99 -2.16
C VAL A 162 5.74 -13.83 -3.37
N ASP A 163 5.34 -15.08 -3.18
CA ASP A 163 4.82 -15.93 -4.25
C ASP A 163 3.54 -15.35 -4.87
N GLN A 164 2.62 -14.89 -4.04
CA GLN A 164 1.34 -14.34 -4.50
C GLN A 164 1.46 -12.96 -5.16
N CYS A 165 2.29 -12.08 -4.61
CA CYS A 165 2.28 -10.66 -4.96
C CYS A 165 3.51 -10.19 -5.73
N TYR A 166 4.63 -10.90 -5.64
CA TYR A 166 5.92 -10.49 -6.20
C TYR A 166 6.57 -11.54 -7.10
N GLY A 167 5.81 -12.52 -7.56
CA GLY A 167 6.28 -13.54 -8.51
C GLY A 167 7.38 -14.44 -7.95
N GLY A 168 7.35 -14.70 -6.64
CA GLY A 168 8.31 -15.58 -5.96
C GLY A 168 9.69 -14.94 -5.72
N GLN A 169 9.83 -13.62 -5.89
CA GLN A 169 11.13 -12.96 -5.75
C GLN A 169 11.10 -11.81 -4.75
N TYR A 170 11.97 -11.86 -3.75
CA TYR A 170 12.21 -10.75 -2.84
C TYR A 170 12.92 -9.61 -3.58
N VAL A 171 12.25 -8.47 -3.72
CA VAL A 171 12.73 -7.31 -4.48
C VAL A 171 14.04 -6.77 -3.90
N GLY A 172 14.15 -6.72 -2.57
CA GLY A 172 15.37 -6.24 -1.90
C GLY A 172 16.58 -7.12 -2.18
N ASP A 173 16.39 -8.45 -2.07
CA ASP A 173 17.45 -9.43 -2.32
C ASP A 173 17.93 -9.38 -3.77
N TYR A 174 16.99 -9.25 -4.71
CA TYR A 174 17.33 -9.07 -6.12
C TYR A 174 18.16 -7.80 -6.36
N LEU A 175 17.77 -6.68 -5.75
CA LEU A 175 18.50 -5.41 -5.89
C LEU A 175 19.89 -5.48 -5.25
N ALA A 176 20.01 -6.16 -4.09
CA ALA A 176 21.32 -6.36 -3.44
C ALA A 176 22.30 -7.15 -4.33
N GLN A 177 21.82 -8.21 -5.00
CA GLN A 177 22.60 -8.96 -5.99
C GLN A 177 23.02 -8.11 -7.21
N LYS A 178 22.32 -7.00 -7.47
CA LYS A 178 22.67 -6.02 -8.52
C LYS A 178 23.59 -4.89 -8.03
N GLY A 179 24.07 -4.98 -6.79
CA GLY A 179 25.03 -4.02 -6.23
C GLY A 179 24.41 -2.84 -5.51
N TYR A 180 23.12 -2.86 -5.20
CA TYR A 180 22.47 -1.82 -4.42
C TYR A 180 22.47 -2.14 -2.93
N ALA A 181 22.86 -1.19 -2.08
CA ALA A 181 22.57 -1.26 -0.66
C ALA A 181 21.08 -0.98 -0.43
N VAL A 182 20.39 -1.89 0.25
CA VAL A 182 18.93 -1.83 0.40
C VAL A 182 18.57 -1.77 1.88
N ILE A 183 17.58 -0.96 2.24
CA ILE A 183 17.01 -0.92 3.59
C ILE A 183 15.50 -0.94 3.53
N SER A 184 14.86 -1.67 4.44
CA SER A 184 13.41 -1.69 4.61
C SER A 184 13.04 -1.71 6.09
N ALA A 185 12.02 -0.92 6.44
CA ALA A 185 11.43 -0.87 7.77
C ALA A 185 9.92 -1.12 7.68
N ASP A 186 9.33 -1.56 8.78
CA ASP A 186 7.88 -1.68 8.88
C ASP A 186 7.21 -0.30 8.91
N ALA A 187 6.11 -0.15 8.20
CA ALA A 187 5.17 0.93 8.44
C ALA A 187 4.51 0.78 9.82
N ILE A 188 3.94 1.86 10.35
CA ILE A 188 3.17 1.80 11.59
C ILE A 188 2.02 0.80 11.41
N PHE A 189 1.83 -0.09 12.38
CA PHE A 189 0.87 -1.18 12.45
C PHE A 189 1.25 -2.48 11.72
N TRP A 190 2.39 -2.54 11.01
CA TRP A 190 2.90 -3.76 10.39
C TRP A 190 4.05 -4.37 11.19
N GLY A 191 4.18 -5.70 11.07
CA GLY A 191 5.31 -6.45 11.62
C GLY A 191 5.64 -6.10 13.07
N ASP A 192 6.90 -5.78 13.34
CA ASP A 192 7.39 -5.42 14.67
C ASP A 192 6.79 -4.12 15.21
N ARG A 193 6.25 -3.27 14.35
CA ARG A 193 5.56 -2.02 14.72
C ARG A 193 4.05 -2.18 14.84
N GLY A 194 3.54 -3.40 14.72
CA GLY A 194 2.14 -3.76 14.93
C GLY A 194 1.75 -3.71 16.40
N ARG A 195 0.44 -3.67 16.66
CA ARG A 195 -0.10 -3.86 18.01
C ARG A 195 -0.02 -5.34 18.35
N LYS A 196 0.66 -5.71 19.44
CA LYS A 196 0.79 -7.09 19.90
C LYS A 196 -0.56 -7.83 20.05
N GLU A 197 -1.64 -7.11 20.32
CA GLU A 197 -3.00 -7.67 20.49
C GLU A 197 -3.80 -7.79 19.18
N GLY A 198 -3.38 -7.13 18.09
CA GLY A 198 -4.13 -7.06 16.82
C GLY A 198 -3.58 -7.96 15.73
N VAL A 199 -2.28 -8.19 15.72
CA VAL A 199 -1.57 -8.88 14.61
C VAL A 199 -1.93 -10.36 14.52
N ASN A 200 -2.27 -11.01 15.65
CA ASN A 200 -2.63 -12.43 15.68
C ASN A 200 -4.08 -12.74 15.27
N LYS A 201 -4.90 -11.75 14.94
CA LYS A 201 -6.33 -11.96 14.60
C LYS A 201 -6.62 -11.98 13.10
N THR A 202 -5.62 -11.72 12.27
CA THR A 202 -5.77 -11.67 10.80
C THR A 202 -5.00 -12.81 10.09
N LYS A 203 -4.97 -13.97 10.75
CA LYS A 203 -4.60 -15.22 10.04
C LYS A 203 -5.79 -15.74 9.28
#